data_edf47e354725795946c81a33bebbfdb3
#
_entry.id   edf47e354725795946c81a33bebbfdb3
#
_cell.length_a   1.000
_cell.length_b   1.000
_cell.length_c   1.000
_cell.angle_alpha   90.00
_cell.angle_beta   90.00
_cell.angle_gamma   90.00
#
_symmetry.space_group_name_H-M   'P 1'
#
loop_
_entity.id
_entity.type
_entity.pdbx_description
1 polymer ?
#
loop_
_entity_poly.entity_id
_entity_poly.type
_entity_poly.pdbx_seq_one_letter_code
_entity_poly.pdbx_strand_id
1 'polypeptide(L)'
;MGSFIEFFGLKDDPFKITPDIEYFFLSQFHQEALISLNYLLKSGEGFAVIVGEPGTGKTITLRKFIHDLPENVEYAYILFPNLSPEEMLKAILEDFGLADEIKDKDLSKNKLLSKLRDFLISKKNENKKVIIIIDEAQNLPIETLEELRILSNLETDKEKLLQIIMSGQPELDNKLNSPELRQLKQRITLYVRFRNLNFDEMINYITYRLAKAGNMNLEIDKKAYRLVYKYSKGNMRLINLIMERTLMAAYVDGSPTIKPQHVESAVESLNIVEKDTKKSPVLIGLVSVIVALIIGIGAYGYIKFLSPTETPSNQKNEINKSQKQGLNKTKEKVEEQNKAIVAFPVVNVLSTPDKNSQIIAHLKRGEAVKIIEQKNGWTKISLKKDGQNIEGWIPTSHIVSNENQRETSKN
;
A
#
# COMPACT_ATOMS: atom_id res chain seq x y z
N MET A 1 -25.18 10.38 -26.20
CA MET A 1 -24.03 11.15 -25.67
C MET A 1 -22.76 10.48 -26.21
N GLY A 2 -21.92 11.24 -26.98
CA GLY A 2 -20.61 10.75 -27.43
C GLY A 2 -19.71 10.40 -26.27
N SER A 3 -18.68 9.60 -26.52
CA SER A 3 -17.69 9.26 -25.48
C SER A 3 -16.61 10.35 -25.40
N PHE A 4 -15.89 10.48 -24.28
CA PHE A 4 -14.73 11.38 -24.18
C PHE A 4 -13.67 11.05 -25.23
N ILE A 5 -13.62 9.80 -25.69
CA ILE A 5 -12.73 9.33 -26.75
C ILE A 5 -13.03 10.06 -28.06
N GLU A 6 -14.29 10.10 -28.48
CA GLU A 6 -14.72 10.83 -29.68
C GLU A 6 -14.51 12.34 -29.55
N PHE A 7 -14.81 12.92 -28.39
CA PHE A 7 -14.65 14.34 -28.12
C PHE A 7 -13.21 14.81 -28.29
N PHE A 8 -12.24 14.01 -27.83
CA PHE A 8 -10.81 14.32 -27.97
C PHE A 8 -10.20 13.76 -29.26
N GLY A 9 -10.99 13.19 -30.20
CA GLY A 9 -10.48 12.62 -31.45
C GLY A 9 -9.52 11.42 -31.21
N LEU A 10 -9.74 10.68 -30.14
CA LEU A 10 -8.96 9.49 -29.81
C LEU A 10 -9.56 8.26 -30.53
N LYS A 11 -8.72 7.29 -30.87
CA LYS A 11 -9.12 6.00 -31.42
C LYS A 11 -9.48 4.98 -30.35
N ASP A 12 -8.86 5.12 -29.18
CA ASP A 12 -9.02 4.25 -28.02
C ASP A 12 -8.70 5.03 -26.73
N ASP A 13 -9.01 4.45 -25.57
CA ASP A 13 -8.63 5.02 -24.27
C ASP A 13 -7.11 4.92 -24.05
N PRO A 14 -6.39 6.07 -24.02
CA PRO A 14 -4.94 6.06 -23.87
C PRO A 14 -4.47 5.63 -22.46
N PHE A 15 -5.35 5.67 -21.46
CA PHE A 15 -4.96 5.48 -20.05
C PHE A 15 -5.58 4.24 -19.39
N LYS A 16 -5.97 3.23 -20.19
CA LYS A 16 -6.40 1.93 -19.67
C LYS A 16 -5.41 1.37 -18.66
N ILE A 17 -5.94 0.85 -17.56
CA ILE A 17 -5.15 0.24 -16.47
C ILE A 17 -4.63 -1.13 -16.87
N THR A 18 -5.37 -1.85 -17.72
CA THR A 18 -4.96 -3.18 -18.20
C THR A 18 -3.65 -3.06 -18.98
N PRO A 19 -2.64 -3.90 -18.65
CA PRO A 19 -1.38 -3.89 -19.37
C PRO A 19 -1.57 -4.22 -20.87
N ASP A 20 -1.19 -3.29 -21.72
CA ASP A 20 -1.26 -3.40 -23.17
C ASP A 20 0.12 -3.12 -23.76
N ILE A 21 0.67 -4.09 -24.48
CA ILE A 21 2.02 -4.01 -25.07
C ILE A 21 2.07 -2.93 -26.16
N GLU A 22 0.99 -2.65 -26.86
CA GLU A 22 0.94 -1.60 -27.88
C GLU A 22 1.16 -0.20 -27.29
N TYR A 23 0.77 0.00 -26.01
CA TYR A 23 0.96 1.21 -25.25
C TYR A 23 2.20 1.19 -24.35
N PHE A 24 3.11 0.24 -24.58
CA PHE A 24 4.33 0.13 -23.79
C PHE A 24 5.26 1.31 -24.03
N PHE A 25 5.43 2.13 -22.99
CA PHE A 25 6.38 3.25 -23.01
C PHE A 25 7.76 2.78 -22.55
N LEU A 26 8.72 2.80 -23.45
CA LEU A 26 10.09 2.39 -23.17
C LEU A 26 10.86 3.52 -22.48
N SER A 27 10.74 3.63 -21.14
CA SER A 27 11.61 4.50 -20.36
C SER A 27 13.02 3.93 -20.26
N GLN A 28 13.98 4.74 -19.79
CA GLN A 28 15.37 4.32 -19.66
C GLN A 28 15.51 3.02 -18.84
N PHE A 29 14.87 2.92 -17.68
CA PHE A 29 14.98 1.73 -16.83
C PHE A 29 14.26 0.51 -17.41
N HIS A 30 13.19 0.67 -18.20
CA HIS A 30 12.58 -0.41 -18.95
C HIS A 30 13.52 -0.95 -20.04
N GLN A 31 14.22 -0.05 -20.72
CA GLN A 31 15.22 -0.41 -21.71
C GLN A 31 16.38 -1.17 -21.07
N GLU A 32 16.91 -0.68 -19.95
CA GLU A 32 17.95 -1.35 -19.18
C GLU A 32 17.52 -2.75 -18.74
N ALA A 33 16.27 -2.90 -18.28
CA ALA A 33 15.72 -4.20 -17.91
C ALA A 33 15.66 -5.16 -19.11
N LEU A 34 15.11 -4.73 -20.26
CA LEU A 34 15.04 -5.56 -21.45
C LEU A 34 16.41 -5.96 -21.98
N ILE A 35 17.39 -5.05 -21.95
CA ILE A 35 18.79 -5.35 -22.32
C ILE A 35 19.36 -6.39 -21.36
N SER A 36 19.14 -6.24 -20.05
CA SER A 36 19.64 -7.18 -19.04
C SER A 36 19.01 -8.58 -19.20
N LEU A 37 17.69 -8.67 -19.43
CA LEU A 37 17.02 -9.92 -19.67
C LEU A 37 17.50 -10.61 -20.95
N ASN A 38 17.70 -9.86 -22.03
CA ASN A 38 18.29 -10.39 -23.27
C ASN A 38 19.73 -10.86 -23.09
N TYR A 39 20.50 -10.16 -22.24
CA TYR A 39 21.84 -10.60 -21.87
C TYR A 39 21.80 -11.93 -21.09
N LEU A 40 20.89 -12.07 -20.11
CA LEU A 40 20.67 -13.31 -19.38
C LEU A 40 20.46 -14.49 -20.36
N LEU A 41 19.55 -14.32 -21.33
CA LEU A 41 19.29 -15.36 -22.34
C LEU A 41 20.53 -15.73 -23.13
N LYS A 42 21.39 -14.77 -23.45
CA LYS A 42 22.61 -15.04 -24.27
C LYS A 42 23.73 -15.67 -23.45
N SER A 43 23.97 -15.15 -22.23
CA SER A 43 25.08 -15.60 -21.36
C SER A 43 24.86 -16.98 -20.77
N GLY A 44 23.61 -17.45 -20.67
CA GLY A 44 23.29 -18.69 -19.99
C GLY A 44 23.33 -18.61 -18.47
N GLU A 45 23.36 -17.39 -17.89
CA GLU A 45 23.32 -17.17 -16.44
C GLU A 45 21.99 -17.63 -15.84
N GLY A 46 21.99 -18.02 -14.54
CA GLY A 46 20.86 -18.73 -13.95
C GLY A 46 19.71 -17.85 -13.47
N PHE A 47 19.99 -16.67 -12.84
CA PHE A 47 18.95 -15.87 -12.17
C PHE A 47 18.98 -14.39 -12.52
N ALA A 48 17.79 -13.85 -12.81
CA ALA A 48 17.53 -12.40 -12.81
C ALA A 48 16.41 -12.04 -11.83
N VAL A 49 16.52 -10.87 -11.22
CA VAL A 49 15.50 -10.30 -10.33
C VAL A 49 15.17 -8.88 -10.76
N ILE A 50 13.87 -8.61 -10.88
CA ILE A 50 13.32 -7.28 -11.14
C ILE A 50 12.50 -6.86 -9.92
N VAL A 51 12.87 -5.78 -9.25
CA VAL A 51 12.14 -5.25 -8.09
C VAL A 51 11.68 -3.82 -8.35
N GLY A 52 10.48 -3.49 -7.91
CA GLY A 52 9.96 -2.13 -7.97
C GLY A 52 8.57 -2.03 -7.36
N GLU A 53 8.17 -0.82 -7.04
CA GLU A 53 6.85 -0.52 -6.51
C GLU A 53 5.72 -0.99 -7.43
N PRO A 54 4.51 -1.27 -6.90
CA PRO A 54 3.34 -1.53 -7.73
C PRO A 54 3.10 -0.38 -8.73
N GLY A 55 2.82 -0.72 -10.00
CA GLY A 55 2.53 0.29 -11.02
C GLY A 55 3.76 0.92 -11.69
N THR A 56 4.97 0.39 -11.48
CA THR A 56 6.20 0.81 -12.17
C THR A 56 6.45 0.11 -13.50
N GLY A 57 5.54 -0.75 -13.96
CA GLY A 57 5.63 -1.40 -15.27
C GLY A 57 6.36 -2.73 -15.33
N LYS A 58 6.63 -3.40 -14.21
CA LYS A 58 7.29 -4.73 -14.18
C LYS A 58 6.60 -5.75 -15.08
N THR A 59 5.32 -6.00 -14.84
CA THR A 59 4.51 -6.98 -15.59
C THR A 59 4.46 -6.68 -17.09
N ILE A 60 4.28 -5.41 -17.49
CA ILE A 60 4.25 -5.05 -18.92
C ILE A 60 5.62 -5.25 -19.58
N THR A 61 6.72 -5.01 -18.85
CA THR A 61 8.07 -5.26 -19.32
C THR A 61 8.31 -6.75 -19.53
N LEU A 62 7.88 -7.60 -18.59
CA LEU A 62 7.95 -9.06 -18.77
C LEU A 62 7.12 -9.52 -19.96
N ARG A 63 5.89 -9.01 -20.13
CA ARG A 63 5.07 -9.34 -21.31
C ARG A 63 5.71 -8.90 -22.61
N LYS A 64 6.35 -7.73 -22.65
CA LYS A 64 7.11 -7.26 -23.80
C LYS A 64 8.31 -8.18 -24.08
N PHE A 65 9.04 -8.56 -23.04
CA PHE A 65 10.15 -9.51 -23.16
C PHE A 65 9.68 -10.87 -23.71
N ILE A 66 8.58 -11.42 -23.16
CA ILE A 66 7.99 -12.69 -23.66
C ILE A 66 7.56 -12.58 -25.12
N HIS A 67 6.91 -11.48 -25.49
CA HIS A 67 6.47 -11.24 -26.86
C HIS A 67 7.64 -11.21 -27.87
N ASP A 68 8.80 -10.71 -27.42
CA ASP A 68 9.97 -10.55 -28.27
C ASP A 68 10.94 -11.76 -28.18
N LEU A 69 10.57 -12.84 -27.49
CA LEU A 69 11.40 -14.04 -27.39
C LEU A 69 11.60 -14.68 -28.76
N PRO A 70 12.82 -15.14 -29.07
CA PRO A 70 13.05 -15.92 -30.30
C PRO A 70 12.41 -17.32 -30.20
N GLU A 71 12.10 -17.92 -31.35
CA GLU A 71 11.42 -19.23 -31.45
C GLU A 71 12.16 -20.38 -30.77
N ASN A 72 13.45 -20.24 -30.56
CA ASN A 72 14.27 -21.25 -29.89
C ASN A 72 14.30 -21.09 -28.35
N VAL A 73 13.38 -20.35 -27.78
CA VAL A 73 13.22 -20.19 -26.32
C VAL A 73 11.87 -20.74 -25.90
N GLU A 74 11.87 -21.74 -25.05
CA GLU A 74 10.67 -22.21 -24.33
C GLU A 74 10.55 -21.47 -22.99
N TYR A 75 9.33 -21.08 -22.62
CA TYR A 75 9.13 -20.37 -21.36
C TYR A 75 7.93 -20.91 -20.59
N ALA A 76 8.01 -20.83 -19.26
CA ALA A 76 6.88 -20.94 -18.35
C ALA A 76 6.67 -19.58 -17.66
N TYR A 77 5.41 -19.12 -17.59
CA TYR A 77 5.06 -17.83 -16.98
C TYR A 77 4.07 -18.01 -15.82
N ILE A 78 4.58 -17.96 -14.60
CA ILE A 78 3.83 -18.15 -13.37
C ILE A 78 3.36 -16.80 -12.84
N LEU A 79 2.05 -16.62 -12.82
CA LEU A 79 1.38 -15.42 -12.34
C LEU A 79 0.71 -15.71 -10.99
N PHE A 80 0.84 -14.81 -10.02
CA PHE A 80 0.26 -14.93 -8.66
C PHE A 80 0.73 -16.16 -7.87
N PRO A 81 2.03 -16.33 -7.69
CA PRO A 81 2.56 -17.52 -7.04
C PRO A 81 2.37 -17.47 -5.52
N ASN A 82 1.35 -18.14 -4.99
CA ASN A 82 1.25 -18.49 -3.58
C ASN A 82 1.18 -20.02 -3.49
N LEU A 83 2.25 -20.67 -3.99
CA LEU A 83 2.32 -22.09 -4.23
C LEU A 83 3.36 -22.73 -3.34
N SER A 84 3.04 -23.90 -2.80
CA SER A 84 4.03 -24.80 -2.19
C SER A 84 5.07 -25.27 -3.23
N PRO A 85 6.22 -25.82 -2.82
CA PRO A 85 7.23 -26.31 -3.77
C PRO A 85 6.69 -27.32 -4.80
N GLU A 86 5.83 -28.25 -4.36
CA GLU A 86 5.21 -29.22 -5.26
C GLU A 86 4.21 -28.59 -6.22
N GLU A 87 3.36 -27.68 -5.74
CA GLU A 87 2.43 -26.95 -6.59
C GLU A 87 3.14 -26.07 -7.61
N MET A 88 4.26 -25.45 -7.23
CA MET A 88 5.11 -24.68 -8.14
C MET A 88 5.67 -25.56 -9.25
N LEU A 89 6.20 -26.74 -8.92
CA LEU A 89 6.71 -27.69 -9.91
C LEU A 89 5.62 -28.16 -10.88
N LYS A 90 4.40 -28.44 -10.36
CA LYS A 90 3.24 -28.80 -11.18
C LYS A 90 2.88 -27.65 -12.12
N ALA A 91 2.74 -26.43 -11.62
CA ALA A 91 2.40 -25.26 -12.42
C ALA A 91 3.43 -25.01 -13.55
N ILE A 92 4.72 -25.17 -13.26
CA ILE A 92 5.80 -25.06 -14.25
C ILE A 92 5.66 -26.13 -15.33
N LEU A 93 5.41 -27.39 -14.95
CA LEU A 93 5.25 -28.49 -15.91
C LEU A 93 3.97 -28.33 -16.74
N GLU A 94 2.87 -27.87 -16.14
CA GLU A 94 1.63 -27.57 -16.85
C GLU A 94 1.83 -26.49 -17.91
N ASP A 95 2.54 -25.42 -17.57
CA ASP A 95 2.79 -24.31 -18.49
C ASP A 95 3.75 -24.70 -19.64
N PHE A 96 4.62 -25.69 -19.41
CA PHE A 96 5.42 -26.33 -20.47
C PHE A 96 4.63 -27.35 -21.31
N GLY A 97 3.31 -27.51 -21.06
CA GLY A 97 2.46 -28.42 -21.83
C GLY A 97 2.52 -29.88 -21.39
N LEU A 98 3.07 -30.19 -20.23
CA LEU A 98 3.19 -31.54 -19.68
C LEU A 98 2.03 -31.92 -18.73
N ALA A 99 0.89 -31.22 -18.82
CA ALA A 99 -0.27 -31.44 -17.96
C ALA A 99 -0.74 -32.92 -17.96
N ASP A 100 -0.71 -33.57 -19.12
CA ASP A 100 -1.15 -34.97 -19.25
C ASP A 100 -0.22 -35.96 -18.53
N GLU A 101 1.04 -35.64 -18.40
CA GLU A 101 2.02 -36.46 -17.72
C GLU A 101 1.98 -36.37 -16.20
N ILE A 102 1.31 -35.34 -15.67
CA ILE A 102 1.23 -35.04 -14.23
C ILE A 102 -0.19 -35.14 -13.66
N LYS A 103 -1.13 -35.76 -14.41
CA LYS A 103 -2.54 -35.97 -13.98
C LYS A 103 -2.67 -36.83 -12.72
N ASP A 104 -1.69 -37.68 -12.44
CA ASP A 104 -1.66 -38.48 -11.22
C ASP A 104 -1.48 -37.55 -10.01
N LYS A 105 -2.51 -37.50 -9.13
CA LYS A 105 -2.55 -36.62 -7.96
C LYS A 105 -1.45 -36.95 -6.93
N ASP A 106 -0.95 -38.18 -6.94
CA ASP A 106 0.01 -38.67 -5.96
C ASP A 106 1.47 -38.68 -6.47
N LEU A 107 1.77 -37.88 -7.50
CA LEU A 107 3.15 -37.72 -7.96
C LEU A 107 4.01 -37.08 -6.87
N SER A 108 5.00 -37.82 -6.40
CA SER A 108 5.96 -37.29 -5.45
C SER A 108 6.80 -36.16 -6.08
N LYS A 109 7.29 -35.24 -5.25
CA LYS A 109 8.18 -34.14 -5.66
C LYS A 109 9.36 -34.64 -6.50
N ASN A 110 9.97 -35.77 -6.13
CA ASN A 110 11.09 -36.36 -6.89
C ASN A 110 10.70 -36.77 -8.30
N LYS A 111 9.49 -37.29 -8.49
CA LYS A 111 8.98 -37.62 -9.83
C LYS A 111 8.74 -36.36 -10.66
N LEU A 112 8.22 -35.29 -10.07
CA LEU A 112 8.04 -33.99 -10.73
C LEU A 112 9.39 -33.40 -11.16
N LEU A 113 10.40 -33.45 -10.30
CA LEU A 113 11.77 -33.01 -10.60
C LEU A 113 12.41 -33.82 -11.73
N SER A 114 12.20 -35.15 -11.72
CA SER A 114 12.69 -36.01 -12.81
C SER A 114 12.07 -35.62 -14.15
N LYS A 115 10.74 -35.43 -14.19
CA LYS A 115 10.04 -35.01 -15.42
C LYS A 115 10.54 -33.65 -15.93
N LEU A 116 10.73 -32.70 -15.04
CA LEU A 116 11.27 -31.39 -15.40
C LEU A 116 12.69 -31.54 -15.98
N ARG A 117 13.53 -32.34 -15.34
CA ARG A 117 14.90 -32.59 -15.84
C ARG A 117 14.89 -33.24 -17.21
N ASP A 118 14.06 -34.27 -17.43
CA ASP A 118 13.96 -34.98 -18.71
C ASP A 118 13.47 -34.02 -19.81
N PHE A 119 12.49 -33.16 -19.53
CA PHE A 119 12.06 -32.08 -20.41
C PHE A 119 13.19 -31.11 -20.75
N LEU A 120 13.94 -30.64 -19.78
CA LEU A 120 15.06 -29.70 -19.99
C LEU A 120 16.14 -30.31 -20.87
N ILE A 121 16.46 -31.61 -20.66
CA ILE A 121 17.43 -32.34 -21.48
C ILE A 121 16.91 -32.48 -22.92
N SER A 122 15.61 -32.80 -23.10
CA SER A 122 15.01 -32.87 -24.43
C SER A 122 15.12 -31.53 -25.16
N LYS A 123 14.76 -30.44 -24.51
CA LYS A 123 14.84 -29.10 -25.11
C LYS A 123 16.27 -28.67 -25.45
N LYS A 124 17.20 -29.03 -24.59
CA LYS A 124 18.62 -28.85 -24.87
C LYS A 124 19.06 -29.58 -26.15
N ASN A 125 18.63 -30.84 -26.33
CA ASN A 125 18.94 -31.61 -27.54
C ASN A 125 18.33 -31.01 -28.81
N GLU A 126 17.22 -30.25 -28.65
CA GLU A 126 16.59 -29.43 -29.69
C GLU A 126 17.30 -28.08 -29.93
N ASN A 127 18.41 -27.79 -29.24
CA ASN A 127 19.06 -26.46 -29.17
C ASN A 127 18.16 -25.34 -28.71
N LYS A 128 17.16 -25.63 -27.88
CA LYS A 128 16.29 -24.66 -27.26
C LYS A 128 16.75 -24.29 -25.87
N LYS A 129 16.55 -23.02 -25.51
CA LYS A 129 16.74 -22.51 -24.16
C LYS A 129 15.43 -22.58 -23.40
N VAL A 130 15.50 -22.78 -22.10
CA VAL A 130 14.32 -22.85 -21.25
C VAL A 130 14.41 -21.80 -20.14
N ILE A 131 13.36 -21.02 -19.98
CA ILE A 131 13.24 -20.00 -18.94
C ILE A 131 11.96 -20.17 -18.12
N ILE A 132 12.04 -19.90 -16.83
CA ILE A 132 10.90 -19.75 -15.95
C ILE A 132 10.80 -18.27 -15.56
N ILE A 133 9.63 -17.67 -15.76
CA ILE A 133 9.34 -16.30 -15.39
C ILE A 133 8.28 -16.31 -14.30
N ILE A 134 8.59 -15.69 -13.16
CA ILE A 134 7.69 -15.64 -12.00
C ILE A 134 7.39 -14.18 -11.71
N ASP A 135 6.15 -13.77 -11.91
CA ASP A 135 5.69 -12.43 -11.54
C ASP A 135 5.07 -12.45 -10.15
N GLU A 136 5.09 -11.30 -9.45
CA GLU A 136 4.62 -11.15 -8.06
C GLU A 136 5.33 -12.13 -7.08
N ALA A 137 6.60 -12.42 -7.30
CA ALA A 137 7.39 -13.41 -6.57
C ALA A 137 7.54 -13.11 -5.05
N GLN A 138 7.20 -11.91 -4.57
CA GLN A 138 7.12 -11.63 -3.13
C GLN A 138 6.04 -12.46 -2.42
N ASN A 139 5.09 -13.04 -3.15
CA ASN A 139 4.04 -13.90 -2.60
C ASN A 139 4.52 -15.35 -2.37
N LEU A 140 5.63 -15.77 -2.98
CA LEU A 140 6.19 -17.11 -2.78
C LEU A 140 6.58 -17.36 -1.31
N PRO A 141 6.25 -18.53 -0.74
CA PRO A 141 6.85 -19.01 0.50
C PRO A 141 8.38 -19.11 0.41
N ILE A 142 9.07 -19.02 1.55
CA ILE A 142 10.54 -19.15 1.61
C ILE A 142 10.99 -20.51 1.09
N GLU A 143 10.27 -21.57 1.43
CA GLU A 143 10.53 -22.93 1.00
C GLU A 143 10.46 -23.09 -0.52
N THR A 144 9.55 -22.37 -1.16
CA THR A 144 9.39 -22.37 -2.63
C THR A 144 10.51 -21.58 -3.30
N LEU A 145 10.95 -20.46 -2.70
CA LEU A 145 12.13 -19.73 -3.18
C LEU A 145 13.41 -20.58 -3.08
N GLU A 146 13.57 -21.37 -2.00
CA GLU A 146 14.67 -22.33 -1.87
C GLU A 146 14.58 -23.45 -2.91
N GLU A 147 13.38 -23.91 -3.26
CA GLU A 147 13.20 -24.88 -4.33
C GLU A 147 13.67 -24.34 -5.68
N LEU A 148 13.36 -23.08 -6.01
CA LEU A 148 13.88 -22.44 -7.23
C LEU A 148 15.41 -22.41 -7.25
N ARG A 149 16.06 -22.22 -6.10
CA ARG A 149 17.51 -22.33 -5.97
C ARG A 149 18.00 -23.73 -6.35
N ILE A 150 17.29 -24.78 -5.89
CA ILE A 150 17.63 -26.18 -6.22
C ILE A 150 17.45 -26.42 -7.72
N LEU A 151 16.36 -25.93 -8.33
CA LEU A 151 16.13 -26.03 -9.78
C LEU A 151 17.23 -25.39 -10.60
N SER A 152 17.82 -24.29 -10.12
CA SER A 152 18.95 -23.66 -10.82
C SER A 152 20.23 -24.48 -10.86
N ASN A 153 20.29 -25.59 -10.10
CA ASN A 153 21.39 -26.56 -10.18
C ASN A 153 21.23 -27.55 -11.34
N LEU A 154 20.09 -27.50 -12.04
CA LEU A 154 19.91 -28.34 -13.21
C LEU A 154 20.83 -27.82 -14.35
N GLU A 155 21.97 -28.49 -14.51
CA GLU A 155 23.03 -28.15 -15.44
C GLU A 155 23.65 -29.38 -16.04
N THR A 156 24.30 -29.20 -17.15
CA THR A 156 25.25 -30.17 -17.72
C THR A 156 26.66 -29.77 -17.30
N ASP A 157 27.67 -30.59 -17.67
CA ASP A 157 29.08 -30.24 -17.41
C ASP A 157 29.52 -28.91 -18.03
N LYS A 158 28.74 -28.33 -18.95
CA LYS A 158 29.13 -27.16 -19.73
C LYS A 158 28.21 -25.94 -19.57
N GLU A 159 26.94 -26.13 -19.19
CA GLU A 159 25.98 -25.03 -19.20
C GLU A 159 24.75 -25.30 -18.32
N LYS A 160 24.07 -24.25 -17.91
CA LYS A 160 22.77 -24.29 -17.24
C LYS A 160 21.67 -24.72 -18.18
N LEU A 161 20.81 -25.63 -17.72
CA LEU A 161 19.64 -26.09 -18.48
C LEU A 161 18.44 -25.15 -18.33
N LEU A 162 18.42 -24.32 -17.28
CA LEU A 162 17.28 -23.51 -16.89
C LEU A 162 17.74 -22.13 -16.45
N GLN A 163 17.02 -21.11 -16.89
CA GLN A 163 17.16 -19.73 -16.43
C GLN A 163 15.88 -19.31 -15.71
N ILE A 164 15.99 -18.51 -14.65
CA ILE A 164 14.86 -18.08 -13.81
C ILE A 164 14.85 -16.56 -13.70
N ILE A 165 13.70 -15.97 -14.02
CA ILE A 165 13.46 -14.54 -13.90
C ILE A 165 12.38 -14.36 -12.84
N MET A 166 12.67 -13.63 -11.77
CA MET A 166 11.71 -13.27 -10.73
C MET A 166 11.41 -11.78 -10.79
N SER A 167 10.14 -11.44 -10.78
CA SER A 167 9.68 -10.05 -10.66
C SER A 167 8.84 -9.90 -9.40
N GLY A 168 9.05 -8.82 -8.66
CA GLY A 168 8.31 -8.60 -7.43
C GLY A 168 8.35 -7.17 -6.91
N GLN A 169 7.64 -6.96 -5.81
CA GLN A 169 7.61 -5.71 -5.06
C GLN A 169 8.82 -5.63 -4.10
N PRO A 170 9.08 -4.50 -3.44
CA PRO A 170 10.22 -4.36 -2.51
C PRO A 170 10.27 -5.42 -1.40
N GLU A 171 9.13 -6.03 -1.07
CA GLU A 171 9.03 -7.14 -0.12
C GLU A 171 9.82 -8.38 -0.57
N LEU A 172 9.94 -8.59 -1.90
CA LEU A 172 10.81 -9.63 -2.44
C LEU A 172 12.27 -9.39 -2.07
N ASP A 173 12.72 -8.14 -2.17
CA ASP A 173 14.09 -7.75 -1.78
C ASP A 173 14.33 -8.02 -0.29
N ASN A 174 13.37 -7.70 0.56
CA ASN A 174 13.43 -8.00 1.99
C ASN A 174 13.54 -9.50 2.26
N LYS A 175 12.74 -10.33 1.57
CA LYS A 175 12.82 -11.80 1.66
C LYS A 175 14.18 -12.33 1.21
N LEU A 176 14.68 -11.88 0.04
CA LEU A 176 15.97 -12.31 -0.50
C LEU A 176 17.17 -11.89 0.38
N ASN A 177 16.99 -10.88 1.25
CA ASN A 177 18.00 -10.45 2.22
C ASN A 177 17.95 -11.26 3.54
N SER A 178 16.98 -12.16 3.71
CA SER A 178 16.88 -13.01 4.90
C SER A 178 18.03 -14.03 4.97
N PRO A 179 18.41 -14.47 6.19
CA PRO A 179 19.46 -15.48 6.35
C PRO A 179 19.17 -16.79 5.61
N GLU A 180 17.90 -17.20 5.58
CA GLU A 180 17.42 -18.43 4.96
C GLU A 180 17.68 -18.44 3.45
N LEU A 181 17.53 -17.29 2.77
CA LEU A 181 17.69 -17.19 1.31
C LEU A 181 19.06 -16.67 0.87
N ARG A 182 20.05 -16.65 1.76
CA ARG A 182 21.42 -16.19 1.45
C ARG A 182 22.03 -16.92 0.25
N GLN A 183 21.81 -18.23 0.13
CA GLN A 183 22.34 -19.05 -0.97
C GLN A 183 21.64 -18.74 -2.30
N LEU A 184 20.32 -18.51 -2.30
CA LEU A 184 19.58 -18.06 -3.47
C LEU A 184 20.08 -16.68 -3.93
N LYS A 185 20.25 -15.74 -3.01
CA LYS A 185 20.74 -14.40 -3.30
C LYS A 185 22.11 -14.41 -4.00
N GLN A 186 23.02 -15.31 -3.60
CA GLN A 186 24.33 -15.43 -4.23
C GLN A 186 24.29 -15.94 -5.69
N ARG A 187 23.16 -16.49 -6.14
CA ARG A 187 22.96 -16.98 -7.52
C ARG A 187 22.31 -15.95 -8.43
N ILE A 188 21.83 -14.83 -7.86
CA ILE A 188 21.24 -13.75 -8.65
C ILE A 188 22.39 -12.98 -9.31
N THR A 189 22.48 -13.08 -10.61
CA THR A 189 23.52 -12.44 -11.43
C THR A 189 23.04 -11.11 -12.00
N LEU A 190 21.75 -10.98 -12.22
CA LEU A 190 21.14 -9.75 -12.72
C LEU A 190 20.11 -9.21 -11.71
N TYR A 191 20.26 -7.94 -11.36
CA TYR A 191 19.38 -7.27 -10.43
C TYR A 191 18.95 -5.90 -10.97
N VAL A 192 17.68 -5.77 -11.34
CA VAL A 192 17.14 -4.53 -11.91
C VAL A 192 16.14 -3.90 -10.94
N ARG A 193 16.30 -2.61 -10.67
CA ARG A 193 15.38 -1.84 -9.83
C ARG A 193 14.55 -0.87 -10.67
N PHE A 194 13.25 -1.06 -10.64
CA PHE A 194 12.30 -0.13 -11.25
C PHE A 194 11.99 1.01 -10.27
N ARG A 195 11.88 2.19 -10.81
CA ARG A 195 11.51 3.40 -10.09
C ARG A 195 10.31 4.08 -10.73
N ASN A 196 9.74 5.03 -10.04
CA ASN A 196 8.77 5.92 -10.64
C ASN A 196 9.43 6.85 -11.69
N LEU A 197 8.65 7.31 -12.64
CA LEU A 197 9.07 8.29 -13.63
C LEU A 197 9.41 9.62 -12.95
N ASN A 198 10.43 10.32 -13.43
CA ASN A 198 10.62 11.70 -13.07
C ASN A 198 9.60 12.60 -13.81
N PHE A 199 9.64 13.92 -13.55
CA PHE A 199 8.65 14.84 -14.11
C PHE A 199 8.66 14.87 -15.65
N ASP A 200 9.83 14.91 -16.26
CA ASP A 200 9.97 14.98 -17.71
C ASP A 200 9.62 13.64 -18.37
N GLU A 201 10.02 12.53 -17.76
CA GLU A 201 9.64 11.19 -18.19
C GLU A 201 8.10 10.99 -18.12
N MET A 202 7.44 11.55 -17.10
CA MET A 202 5.98 11.52 -16.99
C MET A 202 5.31 12.32 -18.14
N ILE A 203 5.81 13.49 -18.47
CA ILE A 203 5.29 14.27 -19.62
C ILE A 203 5.43 13.45 -20.90
N ASN A 204 6.60 12.88 -21.14
CA ASN A 204 6.87 12.04 -22.30
C ASN A 204 5.95 10.81 -22.34
N TYR A 205 5.72 10.18 -21.17
CA TYR A 205 4.79 9.06 -21.03
C TYR A 205 3.35 9.43 -21.42
N ILE A 206 2.83 10.53 -20.88
CA ILE A 206 1.47 11.01 -21.18
C ILE A 206 1.34 11.34 -22.68
N THR A 207 2.29 12.09 -23.22
CA THR A 207 2.31 12.48 -24.63
C THR A 207 2.39 11.26 -25.55
N TYR A 208 3.24 10.29 -25.22
CA TYR A 208 3.35 9.04 -25.97
C TYR A 208 2.01 8.28 -26.03
N ARG A 209 1.33 8.14 -24.89
CA ARG A 209 0.05 7.43 -24.82
C ARG A 209 -1.06 8.13 -25.61
N LEU A 210 -1.13 9.46 -25.53
CA LEU A 210 -2.07 10.26 -26.32
C LEU A 210 -1.78 10.15 -27.83
N ALA A 211 -0.51 10.22 -28.23
CA ALA A 211 -0.08 10.05 -29.60
C ALA A 211 -0.46 8.67 -30.14
N LYS A 212 -0.24 7.62 -29.38
CA LYS A 212 -0.63 6.24 -29.72
C LYS A 212 -2.15 6.11 -29.90
N ALA A 213 -2.92 6.78 -29.07
CA ALA A 213 -4.38 6.84 -29.18
C ALA A 213 -4.89 7.74 -30.30
N GLY A 214 -4.01 8.41 -31.05
CA GLY A 214 -4.36 9.18 -32.24
C GLY A 214 -4.44 10.69 -32.06
N ASN A 215 -4.27 11.24 -30.87
CA ASN A 215 -4.23 12.68 -30.64
C ASN A 215 -2.86 13.15 -30.13
N MET A 216 -2.02 13.65 -31.03
CA MET A 216 -0.70 14.22 -30.71
C MET A 216 -0.77 15.68 -30.22
N ASN A 217 -1.90 16.35 -30.43
CA ASN A 217 -2.03 17.80 -30.27
C ASN A 217 -2.94 18.21 -29.12
N LEU A 218 -3.32 17.27 -28.24
CA LEU A 218 -4.13 17.60 -27.06
C LEU A 218 -3.34 18.56 -26.17
N GLU A 219 -3.87 19.77 -26.03
CA GLU A 219 -3.25 20.79 -25.20
C GLU A 219 -3.47 20.52 -23.72
N ILE A 220 -2.38 20.44 -22.95
CA ILE A 220 -2.41 20.24 -21.51
C ILE A 220 -1.63 21.38 -20.84
N ASP A 221 -2.27 22.09 -19.92
CA ASP A 221 -1.64 23.17 -19.16
C ASP A 221 -0.43 22.65 -18.35
N LYS A 222 0.66 23.42 -18.32
CA LYS A 222 1.86 23.09 -17.54
C LYS A 222 1.55 22.91 -16.04
N LYS A 223 0.57 23.66 -15.51
CA LYS A 223 0.13 23.48 -14.12
C LYS A 223 -0.63 22.17 -13.93
N ALA A 224 -1.38 21.71 -14.94
CA ALA A 224 -2.04 20.40 -14.90
C ALA A 224 -1.01 19.26 -14.81
N TYR A 225 0.06 19.28 -15.63
CA TYR A 225 1.16 18.31 -15.50
C TYR A 225 1.79 18.30 -14.10
N ARG A 226 2.00 19.49 -13.50
CA ARG A 226 2.55 19.58 -12.14
C ARG A 226 1.63 18.95 -11.11
N LEU A 227 0.31 19.10 -11.25
CA LEU A 227 -0.66 18.45 -10.37
C LEU A 227 -0.68 16.94 -10.55
N VAL A 228 -0.68 16.45 -11.81
CA VAL A 228 -0.58 15.02 -12.09
C VAL A 228 0.68 14.43 -11.41
N TYR A 229 1.83 15.10 -11.56
CA TYR A 229 3.07 14.65 -10.92
C TYR A 229 3.02 14.70 -9.39
N LYS A 230 2.47 15.77 -8.82
CA LYS A 230 2.29 15.93 -7.37
C LYS A 230 1.55 14.75 -6.76
N TYR A 231 0.47 14.30 -7.39
CA TYR A 231 -0.38 13.24 -6.85
C TYR A 231 0.07 11.84 -7.25
N SER A 232 0.59 11.65 -8.46
CA SER A 232 1.08 10.35 -8.92
C SER A 232 2.48 10.01 -8.42
N LYS A 233 3.30 11.03 -8.09
CA LYS A 233 4.73 10.91 -7.80
C LYS A 233 5.48 10.11 -8.88
N GLY A 234 5.01 10.21 -10.13
CA GLY A 234 5.56 9.50 -11.27
C GLY A 234 5.18 8.03 -11.39
N ASN A 235 4.27 7.52 -10.56
CA ASN A 235 3.77 6.16 -10.66
C ASN A 235 2.84 6.01 -11.86
N MET A 236 3.19 5.16 -12.84
CA MET A 236 2.46 5.04 -14.10
C MET A 236 1.01 4.60 -13.93
N ARG A 237 0.71 3.72 -12.98
CA ARG A 237 -0.66 3.30 -12.71
C ARG A 237 -1.50 4.46 -12.18
N LEU A 238 -0.95 5.27 -11.26
CA LEU A 238 -1.63 6.46 -10.75
C LEU A 238 -1.74 7.54 -11.82
N ILE A 239 -0.73 7.72 -12.69
CA ILE A 239 -0.81 8.64 -13.83
C ILE A 239 -1.99 8.25 -14.73
N ASN A 240 -2.13 6.96 -15.07
CA ASN A 240 -3.23 6.49 -15.89
C ASN A 240 -4.59 6.77 -15.24
N LEU A 241 -4.77 6.41 -13.98
CA LEU A 241 -6.01 6.67 -13.24
C LEU A 241 -6.37 8.16 -13.22
N ILE A 242 -5.40 9.02 -12.89
CA ILE A 242 -5.61 10.46 -12.83
C ILE A 242 -5.93 11.02 -14.24
N MET A 243 -5.19 10.62 -15.25
CA MET A 243 -5.38 11.14 -16.63
C MET A 243 -6.69 10.68 -17.25
N GLU A 244 -7.11 9.43 -17.05
CA GLU A 244 -8.43 8.93 -17.48
C GLU A 244 -9.55 9.79 -16.88
N ARG A 245 -9.54 10.01 -15.56
CA ARG A 245 -10.54 10.85 -14.88
C ARG A 245 -10.43 12.32 -15.28
N THR A 246 -9.24 12.81 -15.55
CA THR A 246 -9.00 14.17 -16.03
C THR A 246 -9.61 14.39 -17.42
N LEU A 247 -9.46 13.44 -18.34
CA LEU A 247 -10.11 13.49 -19.65
C LEU A 247 -11.64 13.47 -19.51
N MET A 248 -12.18 12.64 -18.63
CA MET A 248 -13.62 12.61 -18.34
C MET A 248 -14.12 13.95 -17.78
N ALA A 249 -13.40 14.55 -16.84
CA ALA A 249 -13.76 15.84 -16.25
C ALA A 249 -13.74 16.97 -17.31
N ALA A 250 -12.71 17.01 -18.14
CA ALA A 250 -12.60 17.99 -19.22
C ALA A 250 -13.71 17.82 -20.28
N TYR A 251 -14.10 16.57 -20.57
CA TYR A 251 -15.24 16.27 -21.45
C TYR A 251 -16.57 16.79 -20.88
N VAL A 252 -16.82 16.58 -19.59
CA VAL A 252 -18.02 17.09 -18.90
C VAL A 252 -18.07 18.62 -18.96
N ASP A 253 -16.92 19.29 -18.78
CA ASP A 253 -16.80 20.75 -18.91
C ASP A 253 -16.85 21.26 -20.35
N GLY A 254 -16.93 20.38 -21.37
CA GLY A 254 -16.85 20.74 -22.79
C GLY A 254 -15.53 21.42 -23.17
N SER A 255 -14.46 21.22 -22.41
CA SER A 255 -13.16 21.88 -22.60
C SER A 255 -12.27 21.05 -23.53
N PRO A 256 -11.82 21.58 -24.68
CA PRO A 256 -10.91 20.87 -25.58
C PRO A 256 -9.48 20.83 -25.04
N THR A 257 -9.19 21.59 -23.98
CA THR A 257 -7.86 21.67 -23.35
C THR A 257 -7.92 21.18 -21.89
N ILE A 258 -6.86 20.52 -21.44
CA ILE A 258 -6.75 20.03 -20.06
C ILE A 258 -6.23 21.12 -19.15
N LYS A 259 -7.05 21.54 -18.19
CA LYS A 259 -6.75 22.58 -17.20
C LYS A 259 -6.50 21.97 -15.80
N PRO A 260 -5.85 22.73 -14.89
CA PRO A 260 -5.61 22.29 -13.51
C PRO A 260 -6.87 21.80 -12.77
N GLN A 261 -8.01 22.50 -12.95
CA GLN A 261 -9.29 22.14 -12.32
C GLN A 261 -9.78 20.72 -12.68
N HIS A 262 -9.53 20.26 -13.91
CA HIS A 262 -9.91 18.91 -14.34
C HIS A 262 -9.09 17.85 -13.60
N VAL A 263 -7.80 18.12 -13.35
CA VAL A 263 -6.94 17.23 -12.56
C VAL A 263 -7.37 17.22 -11.10
N GLU A 264 -7.72 18.39 -10.52
CA GLU A 264 -8.24 18.49 -9.15
C GLU A 264 -9.52 17.68 -8.97
N SER A 265 -10.49 17.82 -9.91
CA SER A 265 -11.72 17.03 -9.91
C SER A 265 -11.44 15.52 -10.05
N ALA A 266 -10.49 15.14 -10.90
CA ALA A 266 -10.06 13.75 -11.06
C ALA A 266 -9.50 13.16 -9.77
N VAL A 267 -8.58 13.86 -9.13
CA VAL A 267 -7.91 13.44 -7.91
C VAL A 267 -8.89 13.35 -6.72
N GLU A 268 -9.84 14.29 -6.63
CA GLU A 268 -10.91 14.27 -5.65
C GLU A 268 -11.82 13.06 -5.83
N SER A 269 -12.22 12.74 -7.06
CA SER A 269 -13.04 11.57 -7.40
C SER A 269 -12.38 10.23 -7.06
N LEU A 270 -11.05 10.19 -7.07
CA LEU A 270 -10.24 9.01 -6.74
C LEU A 270 -9.92 8.89 -5.25
N ASN A 271 -10.36 9.84 -4.41
CA ASN A 271 -10.02 9.92 -2.99
C ASN A 271 -8.50 9.85 -2.70
N ILE A 272 -7.67 10.30 -3.64
CA ILE A 272 -6.21 10.33 -3.49
C ILE A 272 -5.78 11.48 -2.57
N VAL A 273 -6.61 12.51 -2.42
CA VAL A 273 -6.38 13.59 -1.46
C VAL A 273 -6.70 13.05 -0.07
N GLU A 274 -5.69 12.76 0.74
CA GLU A 274 -5.87 12.90 2.16
C GLU A 274 -6.41 14.32 2.37
N LYS A 275 -7.62 14.44 2.90
CA LYS A 275 -8.13 15.73 3.36
C LYS A 275 -7.14 16.22 4.40
N ASP A 276 -6.13 16.95 3.95
CA ASP A 276 -5.41 17.86 4.83
C ASP A 276 -6.50 18.72 5.44
N THR A 277 -6.94 18.37 6.61
CA THR A 277 -7.68 19.27 7.49
C THR A 277 -6.67 20.35 7.88
N LYS A 278 -6.34 21.23 6.92
CA LYS A 278 -5.75 22.51 7.23
C LYS A 278 -6.78 23.19 8.13
N LYS A 279 -6.59 23.03 9.45
CA LYS A 279 -7.29 23.85 10.42
C LYS A 279 -7.09 25.27 9.92
N SER A 280 -8.18 25.86 9.43
CA SER A 280 -8.18 27.22 8.90
C SER A 280 -7.41 28.09 9.90
N PRO A 281 -6.40 28.87 9.48
CA PRO A 281 -5.68 29.77 10.40
C PRO A 281 -6.64 30.72 11.12
N VAL A 282 -7.81 30.99 10.52
CA VAL A 282 -8.92 31.72 11.11
C VAL A 282 -9.51 30.98 12.33
N LEU A 283 -9.62 29.63 12.27
CA LEU A 283 -10.13 28.83 13.40
C LEU A 283 -9.14 28.82 14.57
N ILE A 284 -7.83 28.74 14.26
CA ILE A 284 -6.76 28.82 15.29
C ILE A 284 -6.73 30.23 15.91
N GLY A 285 -6.89 31.27 15.10
CA GLY A 285 -6.99 32.64 15.57
C GLY A 285 -8.22 32.87 16.46
N LEU A 286 -9.38 32.31 16.10
CA LEU A 286 -10.61 32.43 16.90
C LEU A 286 -10.50 31.67 18.24
N VAL A 287 -9.91 30.49 18.24
CA VAL A 287 -9.66 29.72 19.48
C VAL A 287 -8.67 30.44 20.39
N SER A 288 -7.60 31.03 19.86
CA SER A 288 -6.63 31.78 20.66
C SER A 288 -7.24 33.06 21.28
N VAL A 289 -8.15 33.76 20.59
CA VAL A 289 -8.89 34.91 21.11
C VAL A 289 -9.84 34.48 22.23
N ILE A 290 -10.57 33.37 22.07
CA ILE A 290 -11.46 32.83 23.09
C ILE A 290 -10.69 32.43 24.35
N VAL A 291 -9.54 31.77 24.21
CA VAL A 291 -8.68 31.40 25.34
C VAL A 291 -8.14 32.64 26.06
N ALA A 292 -7.71 33.67 25.33
CA ALA A 292 -7.25 34.93 25.91
C ALA A 292 -8.38 35.65 26.68
N LEU A 293 -9.63 35.65 26.18
CA LEU A 293 -10.80 36.19 26.87
C LEU A 293 -11.13 35.43 28.16
N ILE A 294 -11.04 34.08 28.14
CA ILE A 294 -11.28 33.26 29.33
C ILE A 294 -10.21 33.53 30.40
N ILE A 295 -8.94 33.66 30.01
CA ILE A 295 -7.84 34.01 30.92
C ILE A 295 -8.03 35.42 31.47
N GLY A 296 -8.48 36.40 30.65
CA GLY A 296 -8.77 37.77 31.07
C GLY A 296 -9.91 37.86 32.08
N ILE A 297 -11.00 37.10 31.85
CA ILE A 297 -12.14 37.04 32.78
C ILE A 297 -11.72 36.35 34.09
N GLY A 298 -10.94 35.27 34.02
CA GLY A 298 -10.38 34.57 35.19
C GLY A 298 -9.47 35.46 36.04
N ALA A 299 -8.58 36.23 35.41
CA ALA A 299 -7.69 37.18 36.07
C ALA A 299 -8.49 38.35 36.72
N TYR A 300 -9.51 38.87 36.02
CA TYR A 300 -10.37 39.91 36.55
C TYR A 300 -11.18 39.42 37.79
N GLY A 301 -11.72 38.21 37.73
CA GLY A 301 -12.40 37.56 38.84
C GLY A 301 -11.48 37.33 40.05
N TYR A 302 -10.22 36.90 39.78
CA TYR A 302 -9.21 36.70 40.83
C TYR A 302 -8.77 38.00 41.50
N ILE A 303 -8.61 39.11 40.76
CA ILE A 303 -8.30 40.44 41.30
C ILE A 303 -9.44 40.96 42.15
N LYS A 304 -10.69 40.75 41.72
CA LYS A 304 -11.88 41.18 42.47
C LYS A 304 -12.10 40.35 43.75
N PHE A 305 -11.65 39.10 43.77
CA PHE A 305 -11.69 38.25 44.96
C PHE A 305 -10.65 38.64 46.03
N LEU A 306 -9.53 39.25 45.61
CA LEU A 306 -8.45 39.72 46.51
C LEU A 306 -8.65 41.12 47.06
N SER A 307 -9.70 41.85 46.66
CA SER A 307 -10.00 43.18 47.19
C SER A 307 -10.72 43.06 48.56
N PRO A 308 -10.18 43.64 49.66
CA PRO A 308 -10.78 43.50 50.97
C PRO A 308 -12.10 44.33 51.05
N THR A 309 -13.18 43.63 51.27
CA THR A 309 -14.45 44.32 51.66
C THR A 309 -14.66 44.17 53.18
N GLU A 310 -14.82 45.26 53.80
CA GLU A 310 -15.13 45.40 55.22
C GLU A 310 -16.39 44.64 55.61
N THR A 311 -16.35 44.02 56.76
CA THR A 311 -17.43 43.32 57.42
C THR A 311 -18.48 44.26 58.00
N PRO A 312 -19.76 43.82 57.99
CA PRO A 312 -20.50 43.85 59.30
C PRO A 312 -21.17 42.52 59.62
N SER A 313 -21.21 42.31 60.90
CA SER A 313 -21.60 41.20 61.69
C SER A 313 -23.07 40.76 61.63
N ASN A 314 -23.26 39.45 61.94
CA ASN A 314 -24.47 38.83 62.52
C ASN A 314 -25.66 38.50 61.59
N GLN A 315 -25.87 37.24 61.29
CA GLN A 315 -26.97 36.46 61.91
C GLN A 315 -26.86 34.97 61.61
N LYS A 316 -27.08 34.19 62.65
CA LYS A 316 -27.10 32.75 62.71
C LYS A 316 -28.36 32.15 62.07
N ASN A 317 -28.18 30.93 61.58
CA ASN A 317 -29.09 29.78 61.61
C ASN A 317 -29.93 29.47 60.38
N GLU A 318 -29.88 28.18 60.11
CA GLU A 318 -30.76 27.34 59.26
C GLU A 318 -30.57 27.43 57.80
N ILE A 319 -29.90 26.38 57.28
CA ILE A 319 -30.40 25.42 56.21
C ILE A 319 -29.33 24.39 55.93
N ASN A 320 -29.35 23.34 56.71
CA ASN A 320 -28.66 22.08 56.44
C ASN A 320 -29.75 21.05 56.09
N LYS A 321 -30.10 20.87 54.81
CA LYS A 321 -30.75 19.61 54.34
C LYS A 321 -30.91 19.43 52.85
N SER A 322 -30.54 20.40 52.00
CA SER A 322 -30.80 20.27 50.56
C SER A 322 -29.56 20.06 49.67
N GLN A 323 -28.35 20.03 50.23
CA GLN A 323 -27.11 19.87 49.40
C GLN A 323 -26.56 18.46 49.27
N LYS A 324 -27.17 17.44 49.91
CA LYS A 324 -26.68 16.03 49.78
C LYS A 324 -27.29 15.23 48.60
N GLN A 325 -28.31 15.70 47.93
CA GLN A 325 -28.90 14.99 46.77
C GLN A 325 -28.42 15.47 45.41
N GLY A 326 -27.77 16.62 45.30
CA GLY A 326 -27.21 17.14 44.04
C GLY A 326 -25.83 16.57 43.66
N LEU A 327 -25.02 16.18 44.65
CA LEU A 327 -23.64 15.72 44.41
C LEU A 327 -23.53 14.26 43.90
N ASN A 328 -24.52 13.42 44.19
CA ASN A 328 -24.47 12.02 43.74
C ASN A 328 -24.91 11.85 42.26
N LYS A 329 -25.80 12.69 41.74
CA LYS A 329 -26.20 12.60 40.31
C LYS A 329 -25.14 13.12 39.34
N THR A 330 -24.29 14.04 39.77
CA THR A 330 -23.21 14.58 38.92
C THR A 330 -22.00 13.64 38.89
N LYS A 331 -21.74 12.88 39.97
CA LYS A 331 -20.64 11.87 39.98
C LYS A 331 -20.97 10.65 39.13
N GLU A 332 -22.20 10.15 39.12
CA GLU A 332 -22.59 9.01 38.28
C GLU A 332 -22.57 9.38 36.76
N LYS A 333 -22.93 10.61 36.39
CA LYS A 333 -22.92 11.04 34.99
C LYS A 333 -21.51 11.28 34.44
N VAL A 334 -20.53 11.63 35.29
CA VAL A 334 -19.12 11.77 34.90
C VAL A 334 -18.40 10.43 34.86
N GLU A 335 -18.86 9.41 35.61
CA GLU A 335 -18.28 8.06 35.57
C GLU A 335 -18.74 7.25 34.36
N GLU A 336 -19.90 7.51 33.78
CA GLU A 336 -20.37 6.86 32.53
C GLU A 336 -19.70 7.43 31.26
N GLN A 337 -19.26 8.67 31.25
CA GLN A 337 -18.64 9.33 30.10
C GLN A 337 -17.18 8.88 29.84
N ASN A 338 -16.52 8.25 30.80
CA ASN A 338 -15.10 7.87 30.69
C ASN A 338 -14.86 6.36 30.44
N LYS A 339 -15.87 5.63 29.96
CA LYS A 339 -15.73 4.21 29.63
C LYS A 339 -15.62 4.00 28.12
N ALA A 340 -14.67 3.19 27.68
CA ALA A 340 -14.52 2.78 26.28
C ALA A 340 -14.37 1.26 26.18
N ILE A 341 -14.58 0.72 24.99
CA ILE A 341 -14.47 -0.71 24.69
C ILE A 341 -13.36 -0.90 23.66
N VAL A 342 -12.55 -1.92 23.85
CA VAL A 342 -11.48 -2.32 22.92
C VAL A 342 -12.10 -2.86 21.63
N ALA A 343 -11.74 -2.27 20.49
CA ALA A 343 -12.32 -2.57 19.18
C ALA A 343 -11.56 -3.67 18.40
N PHE A 344 -10.29 -3.90 18.69
CA PHE A 344 -9.43 -4.83 17.98
C PHE A 344 -9.26 -6.17 18.69
N PRO A 345 -8.98 -7.28 17.97
CA PRO A 345 -8.88 -8.62 18.54
C PRO A 345 -7.88 -8.73 19.70
N VAL A 346 -6.71 -8.08 19.57
CA VAL A 346 -5.69 -7.94 20.61
C VAL A 346 -5.08 -6.56 20.55
N VAL A 347 -4.97 -5.88 21.69
CA VAL A 347 -4.35 -4.56 21.83
C VAL A 347 -3.29 -4.60 22.93
N ASN A 348 -2.08 -4.14 22.60
CA ASN A 348 -1.00 -4.01 23.56
C ASN A 348 -1.16 -2.72 24.36
N VAL A 349 -1.07 -2.82 25.69
CA VAL A 349 -0.99 -1.68 26.61
C VAL A 349 0.48 -1.37 26.84
N LEU A 350 0.89 -0.14 26.55
CA LEU A 350 2.28 0.32 26.59
C LEU A 350 2.54 1.18 27.81
N SER A 351 3.76 1.17 28.30
CA SER A 351 4.16 1.98 29.47
C SER A 351 4.23 3.48 29.18
N THR A 352 4.53 3.88 27.94
CA THR A 352 4.55 5.27 27.44
C THR A 352 3.85 5.37 26.09
N PRO A 353 3.42 6.58 25.63
CA PRO A 353 2.75 6.76 24.34
C PRO A 353 3.74 6.71 23.16
N ASP A 354 4.46 5.60 23.02
CA ASP A 354 5.42 5.33 21.95
C ASP A 354 5.30 3.86 21.51
N LYS A 355 5.32 3.61 20.19
CA LYS A 355 5.19 2.27 19.59
C LYS A 355 6.31 1.30 20.02
N ASN A 356 7.48 1.80 20.37
CA ASN A 356 8.63 1.01 20.80
C ASN A 356 8.71 0.84 22.32
N SER A 357 7.70 1.29 23.05
CA SER A 357 7.64 1.22 24.51
C SER A 357 7.34 -0.19 24.98
N GLN A 358 7.72 -0.49 26.23
CA GLN A 358 7.50 -1.78 26.88
C GLN A 358 6.00 -2.11 26.97
N ILE A 359 5.62 -3.32 26.56
CA ILE A 359 4.27 -3.85 26.71
C ILE A 359 4.08 -4.28 28.17
N ILE A 360 3.06 -3.71 28.82
CA ILE A 360 2.73 -3.99 30.23
C ILE A 360 1.49 -4.86 30.39
N ALA A 361 0.61 -4.92 29.37
CA ALA A 361 -0.56 -5.79 29.38
C ALA A 361 -1.08 -6.03 27.94
N HIS A 362 -1.93 -7.04 27.77
CA HIS A 362 -2.68 -7.32 26.55
C HIS A 362 -4.18 -7.26 26.83
N LEU A 363 -4.92 -6.57 25.98
CA LEU A 363 -6.38 -6.48 26.01
C LEU A 363 -6.98 -7.22 24.83
N LYS A 364 -8.17 -7.82 25.04
CA LYS A 364 -8.95 -8.48 24.00
C LYS A 364 -10.13 -7.60 23.57
N ARG A 365 -10.62 -7.84 22.36
CA ARG A 365 -11.81 -7.18 21.84
C ARG A 365 -13.00 -7.35 22.81
N GLY A 366 -13.68 -6.24 23.10
CA GLY A 366 -14.83 -6.21 24.02
C GLY A 366 -14.48 -5.91 25.47
N GLU A 367 -13.21 -5.89 25.86
CA GLU A 367 -12.82 -5.49 27.21
C GLU A 367 -13.10 -4.01 27.46
N ALA A 368 -13.74 -3.72 28.59
CA ALA A 368 -14.05 -2.35 29.00
C ALA A 368 -12.87 -1.71 29.73
N VAL A 369 -12.52 -0.49 29.35
CA VAL A 369 -11.43 0.29 29.94
C VAL A 369 -11.94 1.66 30.36
N LYS A 370 -11.34 2.24 31.39
CA LYS A 370 -11.60 3.60 31.82
C LYS A 370 -10.58 4.54 31.18
N ILE A 371 -11.03 5.56 30.47
CA ILE A 371 -10.16 6.58 29.90
C ILE A 371 -9.72 7.55 30.99
N ILE A 372 -8.41 7.79 31.10
CA ILE A 372 -7.81 8.76 32.03
C ILE A 372 -7.44 10.03 31.27
N GLU A 373 -6.75 9.91 30.12
CA GLU A 373 -6.21 11.03 29.37
C GLU A 373 -6.10 10.65 27.89
N GLN A 374 -6.25 11.65 27.01
CA GLN A 374 -6.00 11.49 25.57
C GLN A 374 -5.01 12.55 25.09
N LYS A 375 -3.95 12.13 24.41
CA LYS A 375 -2.90 13.02 23.94
C LYS A 375 -2.22 12.45 22.68
N ASN A 376 -2.11 13.26 21.64
CA ASN A 376 -1.34 12.95 20.42
C ASN A 376 -1.67 11.58 19.78
N GLY A 377 -2.95 11.21 19.69
CA GLY A 377 -3.38 9.93 19.11
C GLY A 377 -3.23 8.71 20.03
N TRP A 378 -2.85 8.92 21.30
CA TRP A 378 -2.77 7.93 22.35
C TRP A 378 -3.78 8.18 23.45
N THR A 379 -4.31 7.10 24.03
CA THR A 379 -5.24 7.16 25.16
C THR A 379 -4.63 6.43 26.35
N LYS A 380 -4.48 7.13 27.47
CA LYS A 380 -4.13 6.52 28.75
C LYS A 380 -5.37 5.89 29.34
N ILE A 381 -5.29 4.63 29.66
CA ILE A 381 -6.40 3.85 30.21
C ILE A 381 -6.05 3.28 31.58
N SER A 382 -7.09 3.00 32.36
CA SER A 382 -7.01 2.20 33.59
C SER A 382 -7.96 1.01 33.46
N LEU A 383 -7.48 -0.15 33.83
CA LEU A 383 -8.28 -1.38 33.91
C LEU A 383 -7.91 -2.19 35.14
N LYS A 384 -8.87 -2.97 35.65
CA LYS A 384 -8.66 -3.91 36.76
C LYS A 384 -8.51 -5.30 36.17
N LYS A 385 -7.34 -5.93 36.30
CA LYS A 385 -7.07 -7.29 35.85
C LYS A 385 -6.38 -8.05 36.96
N ASP A 386 -6.87 -9.25 37.29
CA ASP A 386 -6.30 -10.15 38.34
C ASP A 386 -6.15 -9.45 39.70
N GLY A 387 -7.07 -8.56 40.05
CA GLY A 387 -7.06 -7.81 41.32
C GLY A 387 -6.11 -6.61 41.37
N GLN A 388 -5.31 -6.38 40.31
CA GLN A 388 -4.38 -5.25 40.22
C GLN A 388 -4.94 -4.16 39.27
N ASN A 389 -4.66 -2.89 39.59
CA ASN A 389 -4.99 -1.76 38.76
C ASN A 389 -3.81 -1.53 37.77
N ILE A 390 -4.04 -1.71 36.49
CA ILE A 390 -3.04 -1.50 35.43
C ILE A 390 -3.37 -0.18 34.72
N GLU A 391 -2.40 0.73 34.65
CA GLU A 391 -2.49 1.96 33.87
C GLU A 391 -1.45 1.95 32.76
N GLY A 392 -1.84 2.33 31.55
CA GLY A 392 -0.94 2.40 30.41
C GLY A 392 -1.57 3.05 29.19
N TRP A 393 -0.83 3.07 28.09
CA TRP A 393 -1.20 3.77 26.88
C TRP A 393 -1.57 2.79 25.76
N ILE A 394 -2.63 3.12 25.04
CA ILE A 394 -3.05 2.42 23.81
C ILE A 394 -3.34 3.44 22.71
N PRO A 395 -3.20 3.10 21.42
CA PRO A 395 -3.60 3.99 20.34
C PRO A 395 -5.09 4.32 20.44
N THR A 396 -5.45 5.58 20.30
CA THR A 396 -6.86 6.04 20.40
C THR A 396 -7.77 5.38 19.38
N SER A 397 -7.23 5.01 18.22
CA SER A 397 -7.95 4.28 17.16
C SER A 397 -8.37 2.85 17.53
N HIS A 398 -7.83 2.30 18.62
CA HIS A 398 -8.10 0.92 19.06
C HIS A 398 -9.24 0.79 20.07
N ILE A 399 -9.88 1.90 20.43
CA ILE A 399 -11.03 1.95 21.36
C ILE A 399 -12.22 2.69 20.73
N VAL A 400 -13.43 2.32 21.17
CA VAL A 400 -14.69 3.00 20.83
C VAL A 400 -15.30 3.50 22.13
N SER A 401 -15.55 4.83 22.22
CA SER A 401 -16.25 5.42 23.35
C SER A 401 -17.76 5.17 23.23
N ASN A 402 -18.46 5.11 24.38
CA ASN A 402 -19.91 4.84 24.44
C ASN A 402 -20.79 5.88 23.71
N GLU A 403 -20.26 7.03 23.32
CA GLU A 403 -21.00 8.03 22.55
C GLU A 403 -21.24 7.61 21.08
N ASN A 404 -20.35 6.83 20.48
CA ASN A 404 -20.47 6.39 19.08
C ASN A 404 -21.38 5.15 18.86
N GLN A 405 -21.83 4.48 19.92
CA GLN A 405 -22.76 3.35 19.78
C GLN A 405 -24.24 3.76 19.60
N ARG A 406 -24.61 4.99 19.90
CA ARG A 406 -25.98 5.48 19.74
C ARG A 406 -26.34 5.94 18.33
N GLU A 407 -25.36 6.17 17.46
CA GLU A 407 -25.60 6.57 16.06
C GLU A 407 -25.69 5.39 15.07
N THR A 408 -25.12 4.23 15.39
CA THR A 408 -25.14 3.04 14.50
C THR A 408 -26.34 2.11 14.69
N SER A 409 -27.23 2.39 15.65
CA SER A 409 -28.45 1.59 15.85
C SER A 409 -29.74 2.28 15.35
N LYS A 410 -29.59 3.34 14.53
CA LYS A 410 -30.73 4.09 13.93
C LYS A 410 -30.58 4.27 12.41
N ASN A 411 -29.95 3.30 11.71
CA ASN A 411 -30.10 3.18 10.26
C ASN A 411 -30.28 1.70 9.90
#